data_5da30dbd32e9f804ce47144cdd142b71
#
_entry.id   5da30dbd32e9f804ce47144cdd142b71
#
_cell.length_a   1.000
_cell.length_b   1.000
_cell.length_c   1.000
_cell.angle_alpha   90.00
_cell.angle_beta   90.00
_cell.angle_gamma   90.00
#
_symmetry.space_group_name_H-M   'P 1'
#
loop_
_entity.id
_entity.type
_entity.pdbx_description
1 polymer ?
#
loop_
_entity_poly.entity_id
_entity_poly.type
_entity_poly.pdbx_seq_one_letter_code
_entity_poly.pdbx_strand_id
1 'polypeptide(L)'
;LLHQQKLTIVLILNRFNDIPDFVQNAGLLIDCKLVAQGKKSDILSDSVIAQLSHSETLENLILPASDSVDAVPTLPPTLSPIILKDGVVSYNDKPVLHHLTWEVKPQQHWQILGPNGAGKSTLLSLITGDHPQGYSNDLTLFGRKRGSGETIWEIKRHIGYVSNALHQSYRVSSSVKNVIISGFHDSIGIYQAVTDKQQKLADEWLTLIGLTALANHPFHSLSWGQQRLVLIVRALVKHPTLLILDEPLQGLDTTNRLLVQRFIDIMISHSNTQLLFVSHHQEDAPHCITHQLIFIKEGDIYRYQQQPC
;
A
#
# COMPACT_ATOMS: atom_id res chain seq x y z
N LEU A 1 -23.56 24.91 14.49
CA LEU A 1 -23.88 25.51 15.81
C LEU A 1 -22.79 26.49 16.24
N LEU A 2 -21.51 26.11 16.31
CA LEU A 2 -20.40 26.98 16.77
C LEU A 2 -20.18 28.20 15.86
N HIS A 3 -20.28 28.05 14.55
CA HIS A 3 -20.14 29.16 13.58
C HIS A 3 -21.26 30.20 13.75
N GLN A 4 -22.46 29.82 14.15
CA GLN A 4 -23.56 30.74 14.40
C GLN A 4 -23.36 31.63 15.63
N GLN A 5 -22.45 31.25 16.53
CA GLN A 5 -22.09 32.00 17.74
C GLN A 5 -20.97 33.02 17.51
N LYS A 6 -20.53 33.29 16.27
CA LYS A 6 -19.44 34.19 15.89
C LYS A 6 -18.10 33.88 16.59
N LEU A 7 -17.84 32.63 16.91
CA LEU A 7 -16.58 32.19 17.47
C LEU A 7 -15.51 32.07 16.37
N THR A 8 -14.29 32.47 16.68
CA THR A 8 -13.14 32.18 15.83
C THR A 8 -12.79 30.68 15.96
N ILE A 9 -12.84 29.95 14.86
CA ILE A 9 -12.58 28.51 14.84
C ILE A 9 -11.32 28.28 14.01
N VAL A 10 -10.35 27.56 14.57
CA VAL A 10 -9.18 27.06 13.86
C VAL A 10 -9.29 25.53 13.80
N LEU A 11 -9.29 24.98 12.59
CA LEU A 11 -9.32 23.54 12.33
C LEU A 11 -7.97 23.12 11.79
N ILE A 12 -7.42 22.04 12.34
CA ILE A 12 -6.22 21.38 11.81
C ILE A 12 -6.69 20.08 11.19
N LEU A 13 -6.52 19.97 9.87
CA LEU A 13 -7.06 18.86 9.08
C LEU A 13 -5.94 18.27 8.21
N ASN A 14 -6.00 16.99 7.99
CA ASN A 14 -5.03 16.25 7.17
C ASN A 14 -5.53 16.00 5.74
N ARG A 15 -6.75 16.40 5.41
CA ARG A 15 -7.36 16.22 4.09
C ARG A 15 -8.05 17.52 3.65
N PHE A 16 -7.87 17.88 2.38
CA PHE A 16 -8.55 19.03 1.80
C PHE A 16 -10.05 18.84 1.73
N ASN A 17 -10.52 17.62 1.45
CA ASN A 17 -11.94 17.29 1.35
C ASN A 17 -12.67 17.37 2.69
N ASP A 18 -11.96 17.31 3.81
CA ASP A 18 -12.56 17.42 5.14
C ASP A 18 -12.78 18.89 5.58
N ILE A 19 -12.35 19.88 4.76
CA ILE A 19 -12.48 21.30 5.08
C ILE A 19 -13.93 21.74 4.91
N PRO A 20 -14.65 22.10 5.99
CA PRO A 20 -16.04 22.52 5.89
C PRO A 20 -16.21 23.74 4.99
N ASP A 21 -17.41 23.88 4.37
CA ASP A 21 -17.71 24.98 3.44
C ASP A 21 -17.67 26.37 4.10
N PHE A 22 -17.96 26.47 5.39
CA PHE A 22 -17.91 27.73 6.11
C PHE A 22 -16.48 28.26 6.34
N VAL A 23 -15.43 27.46 6.10
CA VAL A 23 -14.03 27.87 6.22
C VAL A 23 -13.67 28.74 5.01
N GLN A 24 -13.28 29.98 5.25
CA GLN A 24 -12.96 30.97 4.21
C GLN A 24 -11.47 31.10 3.94
N ASN A 25 -10.64 30.94 4.98
CA ASN A 25 -9.19 31.08 4.89
C ASN A 25 -8.52 29.75 5.26
N ALA A 26 -7.42 29.44 4.60
CA ALA A 26 -6.61 28.26 4.85
C ALA A 26 -5.13 28.63 4.96
N GLY A 27 -4.38 27.82 5.69
CA GLY A 27 -2.92 27.86 5.73
C GLY A 27 -2.37 26.47 5.52
N LEU A 28 -1.35 26.34 4.67
CA LEU A 28 -0.71 25.07 4.36
C LEU A 28 0.60 24.96 5.15
N LEU A 29 0.67 23.92 5.98
CA LEU A 29 1.85 23.57 6.78
C LEU A 29 2.57 22.40 6.16
N ILE A 30 3.86 22.55 5.82
CA ILE A 30 4.75 21.50 5.35
C ILE A 30 6.03 21.55 6.18
N ASP A 31 6.49 20.41 6.70
CA ASP A 31 7.68 20.29 7.54
C ASP A 31 7.73 21.34 8.67
N CYS A 32 6.62 21.49 9.36
CA CYS A 32 6.43 22.48 10.45
C CYS A 32 6.59 23.94 10.03
N LYS A 33 6.53 24.25 8.72
CA LYS A 33 6.59 25.62 8.19
C LYS A 33 5.28 25.96 7.49
N LEU A 34 4.80 27.20 7.70
CA LEU A 34 3.65 27.73 6.96
C LEU A 34 4.15 28.18 5.57
N VAL A 35 3.88 27.37 4.56
CA VAL A 35 4.37 27.58 3.17
C VAL A 35 3.42 28.44 2.33
N ALA A 36 2.12 28.45 2.66
CA ALA A 36 1.13 29.29 2.01
C ALA A 36 -0.01 29.62 2.98
N GLN A 37 -0.61 30.80 2.82
CA GLN A 37 -1.82 31.22 3.56
C GLN A 37 -2.64 32.18 2.71
N GLY A 38 -3.97 32.11 2.83
CA GLY A 38 -4.86 32.99 2.09
C GLY A 38 -6.29 32.47 2.04
N LYS A 39 -7.04 32.88 1.03
CA LYS A 39 -8.39 32.36 0.81
C LYS A 39 -8.34 30.86 0.49
N LYS A 40 -9.32 30.11 1.01
CA LYS A 40 -9.45 28.66 0.78
C LYS A 40 -9.32 28.30 -0.71
N SER A 41 -10.01 29.04 -1.59
CA SER A 41 -9.97 28.83 -3.04
C SER A 41 -8.59 28.90 -3.66
N ASP A 42 -7.77 29.83 -3.19
CA ASP A 42 -6.45 30.13 -3.75
C ASP A 42 -5.41 29.11 -3.27
N ILE A 43 -5.51 28.72 -2.00
CA ILE A 43 -4.61 27.75 -1.36
C ILE A 43 -4.87 26.30 -1.86
N LEU A 44 -6.14 25.98 -2.17
CA LEU A 44 -6.54 24.66 -2.65
C LEU A 44 -6.60 24.59 -4.19
N SER A 45 -6.01 25.55 -4.89
CA SER A 45 -5.93 25.48 -6.36
C SER A 45 -5.00 24.36 -6.80
N ASP A 46 -5.36 23.70 -7.91
CA ASP A 46 -4.59 22.59 -8.50
C ASP A 46 -3.14 22.99 -8.79
N SER A 47 -2.88 24.28 -9.07
CA SER A 47 -1.53 24.81 -9.33
C SER A 47 -0.63 24.77 -8.08
N VAL A 48 -1.16 25.08 -6.89
CA VAL A 48 -0.38 25.02 -5.64
C VAL A 48 -0.13 23.56 -5.26
N ILE A 49 -1.14 22.70 -5.40
CA ILE A 49 -1.01 21.26 -5.17
C ILE A 49 0.00 20.65 -6.15
N ALA A 50 -0.05 21.03 -7.43
CA ALA A 50 0.89 20.57 -8.44
C ALA A 50 2.33 21.03 -8.17
N GLN A 51 2.54 22.28 -7.72
CA GLN A 51 3.88 22.77 -7.35
C GLN A 51 4.49 22.02 -6.16
N LEU A 52 3.66 21.56 -5.22
CA LEU A 52 4.11 20.77 -4.07
C LEU A 52 4.41 19.31 -4.43
N SER A 53 3.79 18.81 -5.50
CA SER A 53 4.01 17.46 -6.03
C SER A 53 5.13 17.40 -7.09
N HIS A 54 5.72 18.53 -7.46
CA HIS A 54 6.84 18.57 -8.42
C HIS A 54 8.15 18.10 -7.78
N SER A 55 8.32 16.79 -7.75
CA SER A 55 9.66 16.20 -7.83
C SER A 55 9.88 15.75 -9.28
N GLU A 56 10.42 16.62 -10.12
CA GLU A 56 10.82 16.36 -11.53
C GLU A 56 11.80 15.17 -11.68
N THR A 57 12.29 14.65 -10.57
CA THR A 57 13.32 13.58 -10.50
C THR A 57 12.78 12.18 -10.74
N LEU A 58 11.46 11.95 -10.77
CA LEU A 58 10.91 10.60 -10.81
C LEU A 58 10.50 10.10 -12.21
N GLU A 59 10.48 10.96 -13.24
CA GLU A 59 9.96 10.58 -14.57
C GLU A 59 10.91 9.71 -15.42
N ASN A 60 12.23 9.72 -15.12
CA ASN A 60 13.25 8.91 -15.82
C ASN A 60 13.85 7.82 -14.92
N LEU A 61 13.05 7.23 -14.10
CA LEU A 61 13.49 6.36 -13.03
C LEU A 61 13.78 4.95 -13.55
N ILE A 62 15.03 4.50 -13.38
CA ILE A 62 15.41 3.10 -13.60
C ILE A 62 15.33 2.39 -12.24
N LEU A 63 14.44 1.41 -12.14
CA LEU A 63 14.36 0.59 -10.92
C LEU A 63 15.64 -0.22 -10.73
N PRO A 64 16.13 -0.35 -9.50
CA PRO A 64 17.23 -1.26 -9.19
C PRO A 64 16.91 -2.68 -9.70
N ALA A 65 17.88 -3.35 -10.28
CA ALA A 65 17.69 -4.70 -10.80
C ALA A 65 17.36 -5.71 -9.67
N SER A 66 16.62 -6.77 -9.98
CA SER A 66 16.38 -7.85 -9.01
C SER A 66 17.68 -8.61 -8.70
N ASP A 67 17.80 -9.15 -7.50
CA ASP A 67 18.85 -10.13 -7.20
C ASP A 67 18.55 -11.45 -7.94
N SER A 68 19.46 -11.87 -8.82
CA SER A 68 19.28 -13.10 -9.60
C SER A 68 19.29 -14.37 -8.75
N VAL A 69 19.84 -14.32 -7.52
CA VAL A 69 19.95 -15.48 -6.62
C VAL A 69 18.62 -15.74 -5.90
N ASP A 70 17.92 -14.67 -5.50
CA ASP A 70 16.64 -14.74 -4.78
C ASP A 70 15.45 -14.28 -5.65
N ALA A 71 15.63 -14.25 -6.97
CA ALA A 71 14.59 -13.78 -7.89
C ALA A 71 13.29 -14.58 -7.72
N VAL A 72 12.20 -13.85 -7.55
CA VAL A 72 10.87 -14.46 -7.55
C VAL A 72 10.63 -15.09 -8.92
N PRO A 73 10.19 -16.36 -9.00
CA PRO A 73 9.91 -16.99 -10.29
C PRO A 73 8.90 -16.17 -11.09
N THR A 74 9.27 -15.84 -12.31
CA THR A 74 8.36 -15.14 -13.23
C THR A 74 7.18 -16.06 -13.56
N LEU A 75 5.98 -15.58 -13.32
CA LEU A 75 4.78 -16.31 -13.72
C LEU A 75 4.59 -16.24 -15.25
N PRO A 76 4.03 -17.29 -15.86
CA PRO A 76 3.59 -17.19 -17.24
C PRO A 76 2.66 -15.98 -17.43
N PRO A 77 2.78 -15.22 -18.52
CA PRO A 77 2.00 -13.99 -18.74
C PRO A 77 0.49 -14.21 -18.86
N THR A 78 0.06 -15.46 -19.00
CA THR A 78 -1.36 -15.85 -19.08
C THR A 78 -1.92 -16.35 -17.74
N LEU A 79 -1.08 -16.47 -16.71
CA LEU A 79 -1.49 -17.07 -15.45
C LEU A 79 -2.01 -16.01 -14.48
N SER A 80 -3.25 -16.19 -14.05
CA SER A 80 -3.86 -15.33 -13.02
C SER A 80 -3.20 -15.58 -11.67
N PRO A 81 -2.63 -14.55 -11.01
CA PRO A 81 -1.99 -14.73 -9.70
C PRO A 81 -2.96 -15.10 -8.58
N ILE A 82 -4.23 -14.76 -8.71
CA ILE A 82 -5.27 -15.09 -7.72
C ILE A 82 -6.52 -15.58 -8.45
N ILE A 83 -7.02 -16.76 -8.04
CA ILE A 83 -8.33 -17.27 -8.43
C ILE A 83 -9.00 -17.79 -7.17
N LEU A 84 -10.09 -17.17 -6.76
CA LEU A 84 -10.97 -17.60 -5.69
C LEU A 84 -12.36 -17.91 -6.27
N LYS A 85 -12.83 -19.14 -6.09
CA LYS A 85 -14.15 -19.56 -6.55
C LYS A 85 -15.03 -19.85 -5.35
N ASP A 86 -16.17 -19.17 -5.30
CA ASP A 86 -17.19 -19.37 -4.27
C ASP A 86 -16.64 -19.31 -2.83
N GLY A 87 -15.76 -18.31 -2.58
CA GLY A 87 -15.02 -18.19 -1.34
C GLY A 87 -15.91 -17.88 -0.14
N VAL A 88 -15.80 -18.69 0.90
CA VAL A 88 -16.55 -18.54 2.15
C VAL A 88 -15.59 -18.57 3.33
N VAL A 89 -15.71 -17.60 4.23
CA VAL A 89 -15.00 -17.56 5.51
C VAL A 89 -15.98 -17.20 6.61
N SER A 90 -16.03 -17.99 7.67
CA SER A 90 -16.91 -17.76 8.82
C SER A 90 -16.14 -17.84 10.12
N TYR A 91 -16.54 -17.02 11.10
CA TYR A 91 -16.10 -17.09 12.48
C TYR A 91 -17.30 -17.29 13.40
N ASN A 92 -17.30 -18.35 14.20
CA ASN A 92 -18.42 -18.69 15.11
C ASN A 92 -19.77 -18.66 14.37
N ASP A 93 -19.85 -19.34 13.22
CA ASP A 93 -21.01 -19.44 12.34
C ASP A 93 -21.51 -18.11 11.73
N LYS A 94 -20.74 -17.02 11.92
CA LYS A 94 -21.03 -15.74 11.25
C LYS A 94 -20.18 -15.61 10.00
N PRO A 95 -20.78 -15.50 8.80
CA PRO A 95 -20.05 -15.32 7.57
C PRO A 95 -19.40 -13.93 7.52
N VAL A 96 -18.12 -13.90 7.20
CA VAL A 96 -17.32 -12.69 6.96
C VAL A 96 -17.05 -12.52 5.48
N LEU A 97 -16.74 -13.62 4.78
CA LEU A 97 -16.80 -13.69 3.32
C LEU A 97 -17.91 -14.66 2.92
N HIS A 98 -18.75 -14.24 1.97
CA HIS A 98 -19.96 -14.96 1.60
C HIS A 98 -20.03 -15.14 0.08
N HIS A 99 -19.63 -16.32 -0.41
CA HIS A 99 -19.66 -16.69 -1.83
C HIS A 99 -18.95 -15.70 -2.77
N LEU A 100 -17.72 -15.26 -2.39
CA LEU A 100 -16.90 -14.41 -3.25
C LEU A 100 -16.26 -15.24 -4.36
N THR A 101 -16.60 -14.95 -5.61
CA THR A 101 -15.85 -15.41 -6.77
C THR A 101 -15.06 -14.24 -7.34
N TRP A 102 -13.73 -14.35 -7.37
CA TRP A 102 -12.84 -13.29 -7.79
C TRP A 102 -11.59 -13.85 -8.47
N GLU A 103 -11.26 -13.25 -9.61
CA GLU A 103 -10.06 -13.57 -10.36
C GLU A 103 -9.29 -12.27 -10.63
N VAL A 104 -8.02 -12.25 -10.26
CA VAL A 104 -7.08 -11.20 -10.64
C VAL A 104 -6.30 -11.70 -11.84
N LYS A 105 -6.57 -11.12 -13.01
CA LYS A 105 -5.86 -11.48 -14.25
C LYS A 105 -4.51 -10.75 -14.35
N PRO A 106 -3.59 -11.24 -15.20
CA PRO A 106 -2.33 -10.56 -15.45
C PRO A 106 -2.54 -9.07 -15.82
N GLN A 107 -1.64 -8.22 -15.32
CA GLN A 107 -1.65 -6.76 -15.55
C GLN A 107 -2.89 -6.01 -15.00
N GLN A 108 -3.73 -6.64 -14.21
CA GLN A 108 -4.80 -5.96 -13.50
C GLN A 108 -4.30 -5.46 -12.15
N HIS A 109 -4.51 -4.18 -11.88
CA HIS A 109 -4.25 -3.54 -10.58
C HIS A 109 -5.61 -3.26 -9.94
N TRP A 110 -5.81 -3.76 -8.73
CA TRP A 110 -7.11 -3.74 -8.08
C TRP A 110 -7.13 -2.84 -6.85
N GLN A 111 -8.14 -1.98 -6.75
CA GLN A 111 -8.51 -1.34 -5.50
C GLN A 111 -9.59 -2.17 -4.80
N ILE A 112 -9.40 -2.48 -3.52
CA ILE A 112 -10.37 -3.16 -2.67
C ILE A 112 -11.00 -2.11 -1.76
N LEU A 113 -12.30 -1.87 -1.94
CA LEU A 113 -13.08 -0.86 -1.24
C LEU A 113 -14.12 -1.49 -0.31
N GLY A 114 -14.37 -0.85 0.80
CA GLY A 114 -15.45 -1.23 1.72
C GLY A 114 -15.26 -0.70 3.13
N PRO A 115 -16.32 -0.70 3.95
CA PRO A 115 -16.26 -0.21 5.31
C PRO A 115 -15.38 -1.10 6.22
N ASN A 116 -15.08 -0.59 7.41
CA ASN A 116 -14.42 -1.39 8.45
C ASN A 116 -15.28 -2.60 8.81
N GLY A 117 -14.64 -3.74 9.02
CA GLY A 117 -15.33 -5.00 9.34
C GLY A 117 -15.98 -5.71 8.13
N ALA A 118 -15.82 -5.21 6.91
CA ALA A 118 -16.37 -5.85 5.71
C ALA A 118 -15.69 -7.16 5.29
N GLY A 119 -14.57 -7.54 5.93
CA GLY A 119 -13.83 -8.75 5.58
C GLY A 119 -12.65 -8.53 4.64
N LYS A 120 -12.26 -7.29 4.35
CA LYS A 120 -11.09 -6.98 3.50
C LYS A 120 -9.81 -7.63 4.02
N SER A 121 -9.51 -7.47 5.31
CA SER A 121 -8.31 -8.09 5.93
C SER A 121 -8.41 -9.62 5.96
N THR A 122 -9.62 -10.19 6.04
CA THR A 122 -9.85 -11.63 5.92
C THR A 122 -9.53 -12.10 4.50
N LEU A 123 -9.97 -11.37 3.47
CA LEU A 123 -9.61 -11.66 2.09
C LEU A 123 -8.09 -11.57 1.89
N LEU A 124 -7.44 -10.53 2.42
CA LEU A 124 -5.98 -10.42 2.34
C LEU A 124 -5.27 -11.59 3.03
N SER A 125 -5.75 -12.02 4.20
CA SER A 125 -5.15 -13.17 4.91
C SER A 125 -5.32 -14.50 4.15
N LEU A 126 -6.38 -14.67 3.36
CA LEU A 126 -6.51 -15.80 2.42
C LEU A 126 -5.42 -15.73 1.33
N ILE A 127 -5.22 -14.54 0.74
CA ILE A 127 -4.26 -14.33 -0.35
C ILE A 127 -2.82 -14.48 0.14
N THR A 128 -2.49 -13.97 1.34
CA THR A 128 -1.15 -14.14 1.93
C THR A 128 -0.88 -15.56 2.43
N GLY A 129 -1.91 -16.42 2.41
CA GLY A 129 -1.83 -17.80 2.86
C GLY A 129 -1.86 -17.96 4.38
N ASP A 130 -2.06 -16.89 5.14
CA ASP A 130 -2.06 -16.91 6.61
C ASP A 130 -3.39 -17.40 7.20
N HIS A 131 -4.48 -17.43 6.40
CA HIS A 131 -5.80 -17.83 6.87
C HIS A 131 -6.01 -19.35 6.84
N PRO A 132 -6.35 -20.02 7.96
CA PRO A 132 -6.51 -21.47 7.99
C PRO A 132 -7.63 -21.98 7.08
N GLN A 133 -8.73 -21.24 6.92
CA GLN A 133 -9.80 -21.61 5.99
C GLN A 133 -9.43 -21.46 4.52
N GLY A 134 -8.22 -20.99 4.19
CA GLY A 134 -7.70 -21.01 2.82
C GLY A 134 -7.65 -22.42 2.23
N TYR A 135 -7.47 -23.45 3.06
CA TYR A 135 -7.44 -24.85 2.61
C TYR A 135 -8.83 -25.45 2.33
N SER A 136 -9.89 -24.88 2.88
CA SER A 136 -11.26 -25.33 2.63
C SER A 136 -11.94 -24.58 1.47
N ASN A 137 -11.26 -23.58 0.91
CA ASN A 137 -11.75 -22.80 -0.22
C ASN A 137 -11.13 -23.25 -1.55
N ASP A 138 -11.84 -23.09 -2.65
CA ASP A 138 -11.26 -23.27 -3.99
C ASP A 138 -10.44 -22.03 -4.37
N LEU A 139 -9.24 -21.99 -3.79
CA LEU A 139 -8.29 -20.89 -3.91
C LEU A 139 -7.03 -21.35 -4.62
N THR A 140 -6.68 -20.69 -5.70
CA THR A 140 -5.43 -20.86 -6.42
C THR A 140 -4.61 -19.57 -6.33
N LEU A 141 -3.37 -19.67 -5.87
CA LEU A 141 -2.43 -18.56 -5.72
C LEU A 141 -1.18 -18.86 -6.56
N PHE A 142 -0.82 -17.94 -7.45
CA PHE A 142 0.37 -18.03 -8.30
C PHE A 142 0.47 -19.38 -9.05
N GLY A 143 -0.69 -19.89 -9.52
CA GLY A 143 -0.81 -21.14 -10.25
C GLY A 143 -0.83 -22.40 -9.40
N ARG A 144 -0.78 -22.29 -8.06
CA ARG A 144 -0.87 -23.43 -7.15
C ARG A 144 -2.17 -23.40 -6.36
N LYS A 145 -2.91 -24.50 -6.40
CA LYS A 145 -4.12 -24.66 -5.61
C LYS A 145 -3.74 -24.83 -4.12
N ARG A 146 -4.44 -24.15 -3.24
CA ARG A 146 -4.25 -24.31 -1.79
C ARG A 146 -4.54 -25.72 -1.34
N GLY A 147 -3.61 -26.30 -0.57
CA GLY A 147 -3.69 -27.70 -0.12
C GLY A 147 -3.12 -28.72 -1.11
N SER A 148 -2.42 -28.30 -2.17
CA SER A 148 -1.75 -29.21 -3.12
C SER A 148 -0.32 -29.59 -2.73
N GLY A 149 0.11 -29.25 -1.49
CA GLY A 149 1.46 -29.53 -0.99
C GLY A 149 2.40 -28.32 -1.05
N GLU A 150 1.90 -27.15 -1.41
CA GLU A 150 2.63 -25.89 -1.39
C GLU A 150 2.96 -25.45 0.04
N THR A 151 4.13 -24.84 0.21
CA THR A 151 4.52 -24.21 1.46
C THR A 151 4.05 -22.74 1.50
N ILE A 152 3.86 -22.20 2.72
CA ILE A 152 3.54 -20.79 2.89
C ILE A 152 4.63 -19.87 2.33
N TRP A 153 5.88 -20.32 2.37
CA TRP A 153 7.03 -19.56 1.86
C TRP A 153 7.02 -19.44 0.34
N GLU A 154 6.56 -20.49 -0.37
CA GLU A 154 6.37 -20.44 -1.83
C GLU A 154 5.33 -19.41 -2.24
N ILE A 155 4.33 -19.14 -1.40
CA ILE A 155 3.34 -18.09 -1.63
C ILE A 155 3.93 -16.73 -1.27
N LYS A 156 4.51 -16.60 -0.07
CA LYS A 156 5.01 -15.31 0.46
C LYS A 156 6.15 -14.72 -0.38
N ARG A 157 6.96 -15.56 -1.03
CA ARG A 157 8.00 -15.06 -1.95
C ARG A 157 7.44 -14.22 -3.10
N HIS A 158 6.21 -14.51 -3.55
CA HIS A 158 5.55 -13.76 -4.62
C HIS A 158 4.90 -12.47 -4.12
N ILE A 159 4.78 -12.25 -2.81
CA ILE A 159 4.01 -11.17 -2.22
C ILE A 159 4.91 -10.17 -1.52
N GLY A 160 4.83 -8.90 -1.91
CA GLY A 160 5.24 -7.77 -1.08
C GLY A 160 4.04 -7.26 -0.28
N TYR A 161 4.17 -7.13 1.04
CA TYR A 161 3.05 -6.75 1.90
C TYR A 161 3.38 -5.57 2.81
N VAL A 162 2.51 -4.55 2.79
CA VAL A 162 2.57 -3.40 3.69
C VAL A 162 1.20 -3.17 4.31
N SER A 163 1.15 -3.08 5.64
CA SER A 163 -0.06 -2.72 6.39
C SER A 163 0.27 -1.78 7.54
N ASN A 164 -0.75 -1.16 8.11
CA ASN A 164 -0.58 -0.37 9.32
C ASN A 164 -0.13 -1.22 10.52
N ALA A 165 -0.60 -2.45 10.63
CA ALA A 165 -0.16 -3.37 11.67
C ALA A 165 1.34 -3.68 11.55
N LEU A 166 1.85 -3.91 10.33
CA LEU A 166 3.28 -4.07 10.08
C LEU A 166 4.05 -2.80 10.47
N HIS A 167 3.57 -1.62 10.11
CA HIS A 167 4.20 -0.36 10.47
C HIS A 167 4.32 -0.17 11.99
N GLN A 168 3.24 -0.43 12.72
CA GLN A 168 3.22 -0.34 14.18
C GLN A 168 4.07 -1.40 14.89
N SER A 169 4.16 -2.60 14.32
CA SER A 169 4.96 -3.69 14.85
C SER A 169 6.45 -3.57 14.53
N TYR A 170 6.83 -2.66 13.62
CA TYR A 170 8.22 -2.39 13.28
C TYR A 170 8.94 -1.60 14.40
N ARG A 171 8.92 -2.19 15.63
CA ARG A 171 9.52 -1.58 16.84
C ARG A 171 10.99 -1.94 17.03
N VAL A 172 11.55 -2.73 16.13
CA VAL A 172 12.97 -3.12 16.17
C VAL A 172 13.83 -1.88 15.91
N SER A 173 14.84 -1.67 16.74
CA SER A 173 15.81 -0.59 16.58
C SER A 173 16.71 -0.88 15.37
N SER A 174 16.16 -0.68 14.16
CA SER A 174 16.85 -0.94 12.90
C SER A 174 17.13 0.37 12.18
N SER A 175 18.27 0.44 11.47
CA SER A 175 18.54 1.53 10.55
C SER A 175 17.61 1.46 9.33
N VAL A 176 17.42 2.59 8.67
CA VAL A 176 16.58 2.68 7.45
C VAL A 176 17.02 1.67 6.39
N LYS A 177 18.35 1.56 6.16
CA LYS A 177 18.94 0.58 5.25
C LYS A 177 18.61 -0.87 5.65
N ASN A 178 18.70 -1.19 6.94
CA ASN A 178 18.41 -2.53 7.44
C ASN A 178 16.92 -2.88 7.33
N VAL A 179 16.03 -1.89 7.42
CA VAL A 179 14.60 -2.10 7.15
C VAL A 179 14.39 -2.54 5.70
N ILE A 180 15.02 -1.88 4.73
CA ILE A 180 14.93 -2.27 3.31
C ILE A 180 15.50 -3.66 3.10
N ILE A 181 16.71 -3.95 3.62
CA ILE A 181 17.37 -5.25 3.49
C ILE A 181 16.50 -6.39 4.06
N SER A 182 15.79 -6.15 5.16
CA SER A 182 14.90 -7.15 5.76
C SER A 182 13.77 -7.61 4.82
N GLY A 183 13.48 -6.83 3.78
CA GLY A 183 12.51 -7.16 2.74
C GLY A 183 12.91 -8.34 1.86
N PHE A 184 14.21 -8.60 1.67
CA PHE A 184 14.69 -9.80 0.95
C PHE A 184 14.32 -11.09 1.68
N HIS A 185 14.15 -11.04 2.98
CA HIS A 185 13.90 -12.19 3.85
C HIS A 185 12.47 -12.24 4.42
N ASP A 186 11.59 -11.31 4.04
CA ASP A 186 10.23 -11.15 4.58
C ASP A 186 10.16 -11.13 6.13
N SER A 187 11.23 -10.66 6.80
CA SER A 187 11.35 -10.64 8.26
C SER A 187 11.29 -9.21 8.82
N ILE A 188 10.92 -9.07 10.10
CA ILE A 188 11.10 -7.82 10.85
C ILE A 188 12.47 -7.90 11.51
N GLY A 189 13.45 -7.17 10.95
CA GLY A 189 14.85 -7.26 11.33
C GLY A 189 15.66 -8.23 10.44
N ILE A 190 16.98 -8.24 10.65
CA ILE A 190 17.92 -9.07 9.87
C ILE A 190 18.41 -10.19 10.77
N TYR A 191 18.14 -11.44 10.39
CA TYR A 191 18.52 -12.65 11.13
C TYR A 191 19.42 -13.59 10.31
N GLN A 192 19.72 -13.22 9.07
CA GLN A 192 20.56 -13.97 8.13
C GLN A 192 21.71 -13.11 7.68
N ALA A 193 22.75 -13.74 7.15
CA ALA A 193 23.87 -13.02 6.55
C ALA A 193 23.39 -12.20 5.34
N VAL A 194 23.76 -10.94 5.30
CA VAL A 194 23.44 -10.02 4.20
C VAL A 194 24.57 -10.07 3.18
N THR A 195 24.22 -10.27 1.92
CA THR A 195 25.19 -10.25 0.82
C THR A 195 25.56 -8.82 0.42
N ASP A 196 26.76 -8.63 -0.14
CA ASP A 196 27.20 -7.33 -0.66
C ASP A 196 26.23 -6.81 -1.76
N LYS A 197 25.65 -7.72 -2.53
CA LYS A 197 24.67 -7.38 -3.55
C LYS A 197 23.38 -6.83 -2.94
N GLN A 198 22.85 -7.44 -1.88
CA GLN A 198 21.67 -6.94 -1.16
C GLN A 198 21.95 -5.56 -0.53
N GLN A 199 23.17 -5.36 -0.02
CA GLN A 199 23.57 -4.05 0.51
C GLN A 199 23.58 -2.98 -0.58
N LYS A 200 24.18 -3.29 -1.74
CA LYS A 200 24.22 -2.38 -2.89
C LYS A 200 22.82 -2.04 -3.40
N LEU A 201 21.95 -3.05 -3.56
CA LEU A 201 20.56 -2.84 -3.98
C LEU A 201 19.80 -1.96 -2.98
N ALA A 202 20.00 -2.14 -1.68
CA ALA A 202 19.38 -1.28 -0.68
C ALA A 202 19.87 0.18 -0.81
N ASP A 203 21.14 0.41 -1.13
CA ASP A 203 21.68 1.77 -1.37
C ASP A 203 21.10 2.39 -2.64
N GLU A 204 20.91 1.61 -3.71
CA GLU A 204 20.26 2.06 -4.94
C GLU A 204 18.81 2.48 -4.68
N TRP A 205 18.06 1.67 -3.91
CA TRP A 205 16.69 2.01 -3.49
C TRP A 205 16.64 3.25 -2.61
N LEU A 206 17.58 3.41 -1.67
CA LEU A 206 17.67 4.62 -0.84
C LEU A 206 17.94 5.87 -1.67
N THR A 207 18.79 5.74 -2.69
CA THR A 207 19.09 6.84 -3.63
C THR A 207 17.83 7.22 -4.40
N LEU A 208 17.07 6.23 -4.86
CA LEU A 208 15.84 6.41 -5.61
C LEU A 208 14.78 7.17 -4.82
N ILE A 209 14.61 6.89 -3.52
CA ILE A 209 13.65 7.59 -2.66
C ILE A 209 14.22 8.83 -1.95
N GLY A 210 15.46 9.23 -2.28
CA GLY A 210 16.10 10.44 -1.73
C GLY A 210 16.49 10.34 -0.25
N LEU A 211 16.65 9.13 0.29
CA LEU A 211 16.94 8.91 1.71
C LEU A 211 18.38 8.39 1.98
N THR A 212 19.29 8.53 1.03
CA THR A 212 20.69 8.06 1.17
C THR A 212 21.39 8.62 2.41
N ALA A 213 21.20 9.92 2.70
CA ALA A 213 21.80 10.56 3.89
C ALA A 213 21.26 9.99 5.21
N LEU A 214 20.09 9.36 5.19
CA LEU A 214 19.41 8.79 6.36
C LEU A 214 19.58 7.26 6.46
N ALA A 215 20.37 6.64 5.60
CA ALA A 215 20.56 5.19 5.52
C ALA A 215 20.86 4.52 6.87
N ASN A 216 21.73 5.14 7.67
CA ASN A 216 22.17 4.63 8.97
C ASN A 216 21.37 5.20 10.16
N HIS A 217 20.41 6.09 9.91
CA HIS A 217 19.55 6.63 10.96
C HIS A 217 18.54 5.58 11.43
N PRO A 218 18.09 5.66 12.70
CA PRO A 218 17.00 4.81 13.19
C PRO A 218 15.73 5.03 12.37
N PHE A 219 15.06 3.95 11.95
CA PHE A 219 13.82 4.02 11.16
C PHE A 219 12.75 4.92 11.80
N HIS A 220 12.61 4.88 13.13
CA HIS A 220 11.63 5.68 13.86
C HIS A 220 11.95 7.19 13.92
N SER A 221 13.16 7.61 13.55
CA SER A 221 13.50 9.03 13.47
C SER A 221 13.00 9.70 12.19
N LEU A 222 12.54 8.91 11.21
CA LEU A 222 11.96 9.39 9.98
C LEU A 222 10.57 10.00 10.20
N SER A 223 10.16 10.93 9.33
CA SER A 223 8.76 11.35 9.25
C SER A 223 7.84 10.17 8.88
N TRP A 224 6.56 10.29 9.22
CA TRP A 224 5.59 9.22 8.98
C TRP A 224 5.49 8.85 7.48
N GLY A 225 5.55 9.85 6.58
CA GLY A 225 5.58 9.66 5.13
C GLY A 225 6.84 8.94 4.66
N GLN A 226 8.02 9.36 5.16
CA GLN A 226 9.30 8.68 4.85
C GLN A 226 9.29 7.22 5.32
N GLN A 227 8.79 6.95 6.54
CA GLN A 227 8.63 5.59 7.03
C GLN A 227 7.76 4.76 6.08
N ARG A 228 6.65 5.34 5.58
CA ARG A 228 5.76 4.66 4.65
C ARG A 228 6.47 4.31 3.34
N LEU A 229 7.23 5.24 2.76
CA LEU A 229 8.03 4.99 1.55
C LEU A 229 9.05 3.87 1.76
N VAL A 230 9.77 3.89 2.88
CA VAL A 230 10.75 2.83 3.22
C VAL A 230 10.07 1.46 3.33
N LEU A 231 8.87 1.36 3.93
CA LEU A 231 8.13 0.10 4.01
C LEU A 231 7.63 -0.38 2.65
N ILE A 232 7.23 0.52 1.77
CA ILE A 232 6.84 0.16 0.39
C ILE A 232 8.07 -0.34 -0.38
N VAL A 233 9.19 0.35 -0.30
CA VAL A 233 10.46 -0.11 -0.89
C VAL A 233 10.86 -1.47 -0.32
N ARG A 234 10.78 -1.66 1.00
CA ARG A 234 11.02 -2.96 1.64
C ARG A 234 10.17 -4.08 1.03
N ALA A 235 8.91 -3.82 0.71
CA ALA A 235 8.04 -4.80 0.08
C ALA A 235 8.37 -5.05 -1.40
N LEU A 236 8.98 -4.05 -2.08
CA LEU A 236 9.34 -4.10 -3.51
C LEU A 236 10.74 -4.64 -3.77
N VAL A 237 11.67 -4.60 -2.79
CA VAL A 237 13.10 -4.87 -2.98
C VAL A 237 13.39 -6.24 -3.57
N LYS A 238 12.52 -7.23 -3.34
CA LYS A 238 12.59 -8.58 -3.91
C LYS A 238 11.87 -8.74 -5.25
N HIS A 239 11.32 -7.66 -5.83
CA HIS A 239 10.52 -7.66 -7.05
C HIS A 239 9.36 -8.67 -7.01
N PRO A 240 8.41 -8.52 -6.09
CA PRO A 240 7.31 -9.45 -5.93
C PRO A 240 6.40 -9.46 -7.15
N THR A 241 5.74 -10.59 -7.42
CA THR A 241 4.69 -10.68 -8.44
C THR A 241 3.48 -9.82 -8.07
N LEU A 242 3.17 -9.74 -6.77
CA LEU A 242 2.02 -9.04 -6.21
C LEU A 242 2.45 -8.15 -5.05
N LEU A 243 2.17 -6.86 -5.16
CA LEU A 243 2.29 -5.90 -4.05
C LEU A 243 0.91 -5.68 -3.43
N ILE A 244 0.81 -5.94 -2.14
CA ILE A 244 -0.41 -5.70 -1.36
C ILE A 244 -0.14 -4.51 -0.43
N LEU A 245 -0.92 -3.45 -0.59
CA LEU A 245 -0.87 -2.26 0.23
C LEU A 245 -2.20 -2.12 0.98
N ASP A 246 -2.17 -2.42 2.28
CA ASP A 246 -3.34 -2.36 3.16
C ASP A 246 -3.38 -1.02 3.89
N GLU A 247 -4.25 -0.14 3.44
CA GLU A 247 -4.44 1.24 3.94
C GLU A 247 -3.14 2.06 3.97
N PRO A 248 -2.35 2.10 2.88
CA PRO A 248 -1.01 2.69 2.91
C PRO A 248 -1.02 4.20 3.13
N LEU A 249 -2.12 4.88 2.90
CA LEU A 249 -2.25 6.34 3.02
C LEU A 249 -2.86 6.78 4.36
N GLN A 250 -3.25 5.83 5.22
CA GLN A 250 -3.83 6.17 6.52
C GLN A 250 -2.82 6.89 7.41
N GLY A 251 -3.27 7.99 8.05
CA GLY A 251 -2.44 8.81 8.93
C GLY A 251 -1.49 9.78 8.24
N LEU A 252 -1.41 9.78 6.90
CA LEU A 252 -0.62 10.73 6.14
C LEU A 252 -1.41 12.04 5.90
N ASP A 253 -0.70 13.16 5.95
CA ASP A 253 -1.19 14.44 5.46
C ASP A 253 -1.32 14.43 3.93
N THR A 254 -1.98 15.43 3.37
CA THR A 254 -2.28 15.49 1.93
C THR A 254 -1.02 15.42 1.05
N THR A 255 0.04 16.12 1.42
CA THR A 255 1.29 16.14 0.64
C THR A 255 1.96 14.77 0.63
N ASN A 256 2.09 14.14 1.80
CA ASN A 256 2.65 12.80 1.89
C ASN A 256 1.75 11.73 1.22
N ARG A 257 0.42 11.92 1.23
CA ARG A 257 -0.51 11.05 0.48
C ARG A 257 -0.24 11.09 -1.02
N LEU A 258 -0.19 12.30 -1.59
CA LEU A 258 0.10 12.49 -3.02
C LEU A 258 1.48 11.96 -3.39
N LEU A 259 2.49 12.20 -2.56
CA LEU A 259 3.84 11.67 -2.77
C LEU A 259 3.84 10.13 -2.82
N VAL A 260 3.18 9.47 -1.85
CA VAL A 260 3.10 8.01 -1.81
C VAL A 260 2.28 7.45 -2.98
N GLN A 261 1.15 8.07 -3.34
CA GLN A 261 0.35 7.66 -4.51
C GLN A 261 1.20 7.73 -5.80
N ARG A 262 1.87 8.87 -6.03
CA ARG A 262 2.72 9.05 -7.21
C ARG A 262 3.90 8.07 -7.23
N PHE A 263 4.52 7.84 -6.07
CA PHE A 263 5.58 6.82 -5.94
C PHE A 263 5.07 5.43 -6.34
N ILE A 264 3.88 5.03 -5.88
CA ILE A 264 3.26 3.75 -6.25
C ILE A 264 3.02 3.70 -7.76
N ASP A 265 2.45 4.74 -8.37
CA ASP A 265 2.21 4.80 -9.82
C ASP A 265 3.48 4.55 -10.61
N ILE A 266 4.56 5.24 -10.24
CA ILE A 266 5.86 5.10 -10.91
C ILE A 266 6.42 3.70 -10.72
N MET A 267 6.38 3.15 -9.50
CA MET A 267 6.90 1.80 -9.23
C MET A 267 6.16 0.74 -10.04
N ILE A 268 4.85 0.84 -10.13
CA ILE A 268 4.02 -0.12 -10.88
C ILE A 268 4.25 0.03 -12.39
N SER A 269 4.33 1.26 -12.91
CA SER A 269 4.54 1.48 -14.35
C SER A 269 5.90 1.01 -14.87
N HIS A 270 6.92 0.93 -14.00
CA HIS A 270 8.27 0.48 -14.35
C HIS A 270 8.59 -0.95 -13.90
N SER A 271 7.59 -1.71 -13.44
CA SER A 271 7.76 -3.09 -12.99
C SER A 271 6.69 -4.02 -13.57
N ASN A 272 6.91 -5.33 -13.43
CA ASN A 272 5.88 -6.35 -13.72
C ASN A 272 5.04 -6.70 -12.48
N THR A 273 5.20 -5.96 -11.40
CA THR A 273 4.47 -6.19 -10.15
C THR A 273 3.01 -5.75 -10.29
N GLN A 274 2.08 -6.63 -9.93
CA GLN A 274 0.66 -6.28 -9.85
C GLN A 274 0.34 -5.68 -8.48
N LEU A 275 -0.67 -4.82 -8.43
CA LEU A 275 -1.04 -4.09 -7.21
C LEU A 275 -2.41 -4.50 -6.71
N LEU A 276 -2.50 -4.83 -5.41
CA LEU A 276 -3.74 -4.80 -4.63
C LEU A 276 -3.66 -3.64 -3.63
N PHE A 277 -4.50 -2.67 -3.80
CA PHE A 277 -4.56 -1.46 -3.01
C PHE A 277 -5.85 -1.44 -2.18
N VAL A 278 -5.74 -1.55 -0.87
CA VAL A 278 -6.91 -1.51 0.03
C VAL A 278 -7.07 -0.12 0.60
N SER A 279 -8.25 0.44 0.49
CA SER A 279 -8.58 1.75 1.04
C SER A 279 -10.06 1.84 1.42
N HIS A 280 -10.41 2.88 2.19
CA HIS A 280 -11.81 3.22 2.51
C HIS A 280 -12.41 4.23 1.55
N HIS A 281 -11.58 4.95 0.81
CA HIS A 281 -11.98 6.04 -0.06
C HIS A 281 -11.55 5.74 -1.50
N GLN A 282 -12.46 6.01 -2.42
CA GLN A 282 -12.19 5.77 -3.84
C GLN A 282 -11.09 6.70 -4.36
N GLU A 283 -11.06 7.95 -3.90
CA GLU A 283 -10.07 8.97 -4.27
C GLU A 283 -8.65 8.66 -3.77
N ASP A 284 -8.47 7.68 -2.89
CA ASP A 284 -7.15 7.24 -2.43
C ASP A 284 -6.41 6.39 -3.46
N ALA A 285 -7.09 5.94 -4.52
CA ALA A 285 -6.52 5.08 -5.54
C ALA A 285 -5.39 5.76 -6.30
N PRO A 286 -4.21 5.12 -6.45
CA PRO A 286 -3.23 5.51 -7.45
C PRO A 286 -3.82 5.42 -8.87
N HIS A 287 -3.25 6.18 -9.81
CA HIS A 287 -3.73 6.23 -11.20
C HIS A 287 -3.54 4.89 -11.94
N CYS A 288 -2.58 4.06 -11.51
CA CYS A 288 -2.34 2.74 -12.09
C CYS A 288 -3.46 1.73 -11.83
N ILE A 289 -4.41 2.01 -10.94
CA ILE A 289 -5.54 1.10 -10.65
C ILE A 289 -6.43 0.96 -11.89
N THR A 290 -6.74 -0.28 -12.24
CA THR A 290 -7.52 -0.64 -13.42
C THR A 290 -8.88 -1.24 -13.08
N HIS A 291 -9.04 -1.78 -11.87
CA HIS A 291 -10.25 -2.50 -11.44
C HIS A 291 -10.56 -2.24 -9.96
N GLN A 292 -11.82 -2.38 -9.60
CA GLN A 292 -12.30 -2.25 -8.22
C GLN A 292 -13.07 -3.49 -7.78
N LEU A 293 -12.81 -3.92 -6.54
CA LEU A 293 -13.61 -4.89 -5.80
C LEU A 293 -14.25 -4.15 -4.62
N ILE A 294 -15.57 -3.95 -4.69
CA ILE A 294 -16.32 -3.14 -3.73
C ILE A 294 -17.17 -4.04 -2.85
N PHE A 295 -16.99 -3.92 -1.54
CA PHE A 295 -17.78 -4.61 -0.52
C PHE A 295 -18.98 -3.73 -0.16
N ILE A 296 -20.18 -4.14 -0.58
CA ILE A 296 -21.44 -3.42 -0.37
C ILE A 296 -22.23 -4.14 0.71
N LYS A 297 -22.61 -3.41 1.77
CA LYS A 297 -23.37 -3.98 2.87
C LYS A 297 -24.82 -4.24 2.46
N GLU A 298 -25.28 -5.49 2.61
CA GLU A 298 -26.69 -5.90 2.43
C GLU A 298 -27.18 -6.65 3.68
N GLY A 299 -27.86 -5.95 4.58
CA GLY A 299 -28.27 -6.52 5.87
C GLY A 299 -27.07 -6.89 6.73
N ASP A 300 -26.95 -8.16 7.08
CA ASP A 300 -25.85 -8.69 7.91
C ASP A 300 -24.66 -9.27 7.09
N ILE A 301 -24.77 -9.28 5.77
CA ILE A 301 -23.74 -9.80 4.86
C ILE A 301 -23.22 -8.72 3.92
N TYR A 302 -22.15 -9.03 3.19
CA TYR A 302 -21.61 -8.17 2.14
C TYR A 302 -21.76 -8.82 0.78
N ARG A 303 -22.24 -8.04 -0.20
CA ARG A 303 -22.18 -8.35 -1.63
C ARG A 303 -20.91 -7.75 -2.23
N TYR A 304 -20.44 -8.37 -3.29
CA TYR A 304 -19.21 -7.97 -3.98
C TYR A 304 -19.54 -7.46 -5.37
N GLN A 305 -19.12 -6.24 -5.65
CA GLN A 305 -19.20 -5.67 -7.00
C GLN A 305 -17.79 -5.57 -7.57
N GLN A 306 -17.62 -6.08 -8.77
CA GLN A 306 -16.37 -6.01 -9.53
C GLN A 306 -16.62 -5.14 -10.75
N GLN A 307 -15.74 -4.15 -10.97
CA GLN A 307 -15.87 -3.24 -12.11
C GLN A 307 -14.48 -2.76 -12.56
N PRO A 308 -14.30 -2.43 -13.86
CA PRO A 308 -13.16 -1.64 -14.32
C PRO A 308 -13.26 -0.21 -13.82
N CYS A 309 -12.09 0.50 -13.74
CA CYS A 309 -11.99 1.93 -13.44
C CYS A 309 -12.08 2.77 -14.70
#